data_605a3bce40aee554e90160d103adf35b
#
_entry.id   605a3bce40aee554e90160d103adf35b
#
_cell.length_a   1.000
_cell.length_b   1.000
_cell.length_c   1.000
_cell.angle_alpha   90.00
_cell.angle_beta   90.00
_cell.angle_gamma   90.00
#
_symmetry.space_group_name_H-M   'P 1'
#
loop_
_entity.id
_entity.type
_entity.pdbx_description
1 polymer ?
#
loop_
_entity_poly.entity_id
_entity_poly.type
_entity_poly.pdbx_seq_one_letter_code
_entity_poly.pdbx_strand_id
1 'polypeptide(L)'
;NLQNLNMDDNNIRTMIMSKQPNLFTLFCSDNNMVTLDVLNCDALTDLVCSYNNLTRLNLNGTDKLTFVDCSYNDLTTLDLSNRYLLQRVLCNQNQLTMLDVSFCPNLVYINCRFNQLIDLRTIGDNNLRMIACQWNY
;
A
#
# COMPACT_ATOMS: atom_id res chain seq x y z
N ASN A 1 17.84 13.32 8.27
CA ASN A 1 16.96 12.84 9.37
C ASN A 1 15.48 13.18 9.12
N LEU A 2 15.02 13.01 7.86
CA LEU A 2 13.63 13.21 7.50
C LEU A 2 12.77 12.13 8.18
N GLN A 3 11.73 12.54 8.91
CA GLN A 3 10.84 11.64 9.63
C GLN A 3 9.43 11.61 9.03
N ASN A 4 8.93 12.76 8.63
CA ASN A 4 7.60 12.89 8.09
C ASN A 4 7.66 13.76 6.83
N LEU A 5 7.04 13.28 5.76
CA LEU A 5 6.95 14.00 4.51
C LEU A 5 5.51 14.03 4.04
N ASN A 6 5.00 15.23 3.80
CA ASN A 6 3.74 15.41 3.10
C ASN A 6 3.99 16.19 1.81
N MET A 7 3.57 15.60 0.68
CA MET A 7 3.66 16.15 -0.66
C MET A 7 2.34 15.92 -1.43
N ASP A 8 1.22 15.82 -0.72
CA ASP A 8 -0.09 15.70 -1.35
C ASP A 8 -0.39 16.90 -2.25
N ASP A 9 -1.31 16.73 -3.19
CA ASP A 9 -1.83 17.79 -4.07
C ASP A 9 -0.74 18.53 -4.88
N ASN A 10 0.12 17.78 -5.56
CA ASN A 10 1.18 18.32 -6.41
C ASN A 10 1.16 17.70 -7.82
N ASN A 11 2.16 18.02 -8.63
CA ASN A 11 2.31 17.54 -10.01
C ASN A 11 3.53 16.63 -10.18
N ILE A 12 3.89 15.89 -9.13
CA ILE A 12 5.07 15.04 -9.10
C ILE A 12 4.83 13.80 -9.95
N ARG A 13 5.78 13.47 -10.83
CA ARG A 13 5.72 12.29 -11.70
C ARG A 13 6.58 11.13 -11.23
N THR A 14 7.64 11.42 -10.51
CA THR A 14 8.58 10.41 -10.01
C THR A 14 9.07 10.82 -8.64
N MET A 15 9.05 9.87 -7.70
CA MET A 15 9.58 10.08 -6.37
C MET A 15 10.49 8.92 -5.98
N ILE A 16 11.71 9.25 -5.55
CA ILE A 16 12.71 8.29 -5.07
C ILE A 16 13.02 8.63 -3.63
N MET A 17 12.48 7.83 -2.72
CA MET A 17 12.66 7.97 -1.26
C MET A 17 13.39 6.79 -0.66
N SER A 18 13.96 5.92 -1.49
CA SER A 18 14.67 4.72 -1.02
C SER A 18 15.79 5.06 -0.03
N LYS A 19 15.99 4.17 0.93
CA LYS A 19 17.03 4.28 1.98
C LYS A 19 16.86 5.50 2.89
N GLN A 20 15.61 5.82 3.25
CA GLN A 20 15.30 6.82 4.28
C GLN A 20 15.00 6.11 5.62
N PRO A 21 16.01 5.73 6.41
CA PRO A 21 15.82 4.83 7.56
C PRO A 21 15.04 5.45 8.71
N ASN A 22 14.84 6.77 8.70
CA ASN A 22 14.10 7.49 9.74
C ASN A 22 12.75 8.02 9.28
N LEU A 23 12.32 7.72 8.05
CA LEU A 23 11.04 8.15 7.51
C LEU A 23 9.93 7.30 8.11
N PHE A 24 9.05 7.90 8.93
CA PHE A 24 7.91 7.25 9.57
C PHE A 24 6.64 7.38 8.73
N THR A 25 6.40 8.57 8.17
CA THR A 25 5.19 8.84 7.39
C THR A 25 5.54 9.44 6.03
N LEU A 26 4.89 8.93 4.99
CA LEU A 26 4.96 9.47 3.64
C LEU A 26 3.54 9.64 3.10
N PHE A 27 3.11 10.89 2.89
CA PHE A 27 1.87 11.27 2.24
C PHE A 27 2.21 11.93 0.91
N CYS A 28 1.73 11.37 -0.18
CA CYS A 28 2.03 11.82 -1.54
C CYS A 28 0.86 11.55 -2.50
N SER A 29 -0.36 11.62 -1.96
CA SER A 29 -1.58 11.48 -2.74
C SER A 29 -1.80 12.66 -3.69
N ASP A 30 -2.75 12.47 -4.61
CA ASP A 30 -3.16 13.52 -5.56
C ASP A 30 -1.97 14.12 -6.31
N ASN A 31 -1.23 13.23 -6.98
CA ASN A 31 -0.08 13.57 -7.83
C ASN A 31 -0.21 12.85 -9.19
N ASN A 32 0.81 12.94 -10.03
CA ASN A 32 0.86 12.26 -11.33
C ASN A 32 1.96 11.19 -11.35
N MET A 33 2.22 10.55 -10.21
CA MET A 33 3.34 9.62 -10.09
C MET A 33 3.08 8.33 -10.86
N VAL A 34 4.02 8.00 -11.72
CA VAL A 34 4.10 6.68 -12.38
C VAL A 34 5.07 5.75 -11.67
N THR A 35 5.96 6.31 -10.85
CA THR A 35 6.91 5.57 -10.02
C THR A 35 7.04 6.18 -8.64
N LEU A 36 7.03 5.31 -7.63
CA LEU A 36 7.35 5.63 -6.24
C LEU A 36 8.31 4.57 -5.72
N ASP A 37 9.49 4.99 -5.28
CA ASP A 37 10.49 4.10 -4.69
C ASP A 37 10.62 4.41 -3.19
N VAL A 38 10.19 3.47 -2.36
CA VAL A 38 10.30 3.49 -0.90
C VAL A 38 11.14 2.32 -0.37
N LEU A 39 11.96 1.72 -1.24
CA LEU A 39 12.78 0.56 -0.91
C LEU A 39 13.71 0.85 0.28
N ASN A 40 13.69 -0.04 1.29
CA ASN A 40 14.49 0.08 2.50
C ASN A 40 14.23 1.38 3.29
N CYS A 41 12.96 1.82 3.35
CA CYS A 41 12.50 2.81 4.32
C CYS A 41 12.08 2.09 5.61
N ASP A 42 13.08 1.60 6.37
CA ASP A 42 12.90 0.61 7.44
C ASP A 42 12.05 1.11 8.63
N ALA A 43 11.87 2.42 8.75
CA ALA A 43 11.03 2.99 9.80
C ALA A 43 9.60 3.33 9.34
N LEU A 44 9.27 3.14 8.06
CA LEU A 44 8.01 3.58 7.49
C LEU A 44 6.83 2.82 8.10
N THR A 45 5.91 3.56 8.73
CA THR A 45 4.70 3.03 9.37
C THR A 45 3.45 3.34 8.57
N ASP A 46 3.40 4.51 7.93
CA ASP A 46 2.24 4.99 7.19
C ASP A 46 2.65 5.47 5.79
N LEU A 47 2.08 4.82 4.79
CA LEU A 47 2.24 5.17 3.39
C LEU A 47 0.88 5.50 2.79
N VAL A 48 0.71 6.74 2.31
CA VAL A 48 -0.47 7.20 1.60
C VAL A 48 -0.04 7.75 0.25
N CYS A 49 -0.35 7.02 -0.83
CA CYS A 49 0.01 7.35 -2.20
C CYS A 49 -1.17 7.18 -3.16
N SER A 50 -2.38 7.40 -2.64
CA SER A 50 -3.61 7.31 -3.42
C SER A 50 -3.70 8.40 -4.50
N TYR A 51 -4.59 8.20 -5.48
CA TYR A 51 -4.80 9.16 -6.58
C TYR A 51 -3.51 9.51 -7.32
N ASN A 52 -2.88 8.47 -7.88
CA ASN A 52 -1.69 8.57 -8.72
C ASN A 52 -1.83 7.67 -9.97
N ASN A 53 -0.76 7.46 -10.72
CA ASN A 53 -0.73 6.59 -11.90
C ASN A 53 0.26 5.43 -11.70
N LEU A 54 0.40 4.94 -10.47
CA LEU A 54 1.35 3.89 -10.14
C LEU A 54 0.91 2.56 -10.75
N THR A 55 1.77 1.96 -11.56
CA THR A 55 1.55 0.61 -12.11
C THR A 55 2.19 -0.49 -11.26
N ARG A 56 3.12 -0.11 -10.38
CA ARG A 56 3.82 -0.98 -9.43
C ARG A 56 4.12 -0.22 -8.13
N LEU A 57 4.08 -0.93 -7.03
CA LEU A 57 4.49 -0.44 -5.71
C LEU A 57 5.34 -1.52 -5.04
N ASN A 58 6.64 -1.23 -4.85
CA ASN A 58 7.57 -2.14 -4.19
C ASN A 58 7.74 -1.71 -2.73
N LEU A 59 7.32 -2.56 -1.82
CA LEU A 59 7.36 -2.33 -0.38
C LEU A 59 8.47 -3.11 0.34
N ASN A 60 9.47 -3.63 -0.37
CA ASN A 60 10.56 -4.37 0.25
C ASN A 60 11.35 -3.48 1.22
N GLY A 61 11.63 -4.00 2.43
CA GLY A 61 12.32 -3.25 3.48
C GLY A 61 11.46 -2.17 4.13
N THR A 62 10.11 -2.31 4.09
CA THR A 62 9.17 -1.47 4.85
C THR A 62 8.37 -2.32 5.83
N ASP A 63 9.07 -3.13 6.63
CA ASP A 63 8.44 -4.16 7.47
C ASP A 63 7.68 -3.61 8.68
N LYS A 64 7.80 -2.30 8.94
CA LYS A 64 7.07 -1.61 10.01
C LYS A 64 5.75 -1.00 9.57
N LEU A 65 5.34 -1.18 8.31
CA LEU A 65 4.06 -0.63 7.83
C LEU A 65 2.89 -1.15 8.68
N THR A 66 2.10 -0.19 9.15
CA THR A 66 0.84 -0.40 9.86
C THR A 66 -0.35 0.00 8.98
N PHE A 67 -0.16 0.99 8.12
CA PHE A 67 -1.17 1.50 7.21
C PHE A 67 -0.61 1.73 5.80
N VAL A 68 -1.34 1.23 4.80
CA VAL A 68 -1.07 1.49 3.39
C VAL A 68 -2.36 1.94 2.71
N ASP A 69 -2.33 3.11 2.08
CA ASP A 69 -3.34 3.55 1.13
C ASP A 69 -2.68 3.79 -0.24
N CYS A 70 -2.92 2.87 -1.16
CA CYS A 70 -2.53 2.95 -2.56
C CYS A 70 -3.74 2.91 -3.49
N SER A 71 -4.90 3.32 -3.00
CA SER A 71 -6.15 3.36 -3.78
C SER A 71 -6.07 4.35 -4.95
N TYR A 72 -6.93 4.16 -5.94
CA TYR A 72 -6.97 5.02 -7.14
C TYR A 72 -5.59 5.14 -7.83
N ASN A 73 -5.10 3.99 -8.28
CA ASN A 73 -3.87 3.84 -9.05
C ASN A 73 -4.09 2.82 -10.19
N ASP A 74 -3.03 2.45 -10.89
CA ASP A 74 -3.05 1.46 -11.97
C ASP A 74 -2.31 0.16 -11.60
N LEU A 75 -2.29 -0.19 -10.31
CA LEU A 75 -1.56 -1.36 -9.81
C LEU A 75 -2.16 -2.66 -10.36
N THR A 76 -1.33 -3.48 -10.98
CA THR A 76 -1.71 -4.83 -11.43
C THR A 76 -1.31 -5.92 -10.44
N THR A 77 -0.35 -5.63 -9.56
CA THR A 77 0.13 -6.52 -8.50
C THR A 77 0.41 -5.72 -7.24
N LEU A 78 0.16 -6.34 -6.08
CA LEU A 78 0.50 -5.79 -4.77
C LEU A 78 0.77 -6.96 -3.83
N ASP A 79 2.02 -7.07 -3.34
CA ASP A 79 2.40 -8.08 -2.35
C ASP A 79 2.44 -7.45 -0.96
N LEU A 80 1.56 -7.91 -0.11
CA LEU A 80 1.44 -7.51 1.29
C LEU A 80 1.59 -8.70 2.25
N SER A 81 2.00 -9.86 1.75
CA SER A 81 2.19 -11.05 2.57
C SER A 81 3.26 -10.86 3.64
N ASN A 82 3.10 -11.56 4.77
CA ASN A 82 4.05 -11.55 5.89
C ASN A 82 4.29 -10.16 6.54
N ARG A 83 3.30 -9.25 6.46
CA ARG A 83 3.36 -7.92 7.07
C ARG A 83 2.84 -7.96 8.52
N TYR A 84 3.70 -8.34 9.44
CA TYR A 84 3.30 -8.62 10.83
C TYR A 84 2.67 -7.45 11.58
N LEU A 85 2.99 -6.21 11.22
CA LEU A 85 2.47 -5.00 11.88
C LEU A 85 1.31 -4.35 11.11
N LEU A 86 1.01 -4.82 9.89
CA LEU A 86 0.00 -4.22 9.03
C LEU A 86 -1.39 -4.38 9.66
N GLN A 87 -2.12 -3.26 9.76
CA GLN A 87 -3.46 -3.19 10.37
C GLN A 87 -4.54 -2.83 9.37
N ARG A 88 -4.23 -1.97 8.39
CA ARG A 88 -5.20 -1.49 7.42
C ARG A 88 -4.59 -1.37 6.03
N VAL A 89 -5.37 -1.82 5.03
CA VAL A 89 -5.03 -1.74 3.61
C VAL A 89 -6.17 -1.11 2.85
N LEU A 90 -5.88 -0.05 2.11
CA LEU A 90 -6.75 0.53 1.10
C LEU A 90 -6.06 0.40 -0.26
N CYS A 91 -6.59 -0.48 -1.12
CA CYS A 91 -6.09 -0.72 -2.48
C CYS A 91 -7.24 -0.75 -3.50
N ASN A 92 -8.36 -0.12 -3.15
CA ASN A 92 -9.51 -0.02 -4.04
C ASN A 92 -9.22 0.83 -5.29
N GLN A 93 -9.99 0.63 -6.35
CA GLN A 93 -9.79 1.35 -7.62
C GLN A 93 -8.36 1.14 -8.16
N ASN A 94 -8.03 -0.12 -8.46
CA ASN A 94 -6.80 -0.57 -9.10
C ASN A 94 -7.13 -1.65 -10.14
N GLN A 95 -6.11 -2.33 -10.65
CA GLN A 95 -6.25 -3.41 -11.65
C GLN A 95 -5.72 -4.74 -11.11
N LEU A 96 -5.82 -4.96 -9.80
CA LEU A 96 -5.31 -6.16 -9.13
C LEU A 96 -6.13 -7.39 -9.55
N THR A 97 -5.45 -8.45 -9.98
CA THR A 97 -6.07 -9.75 -10.26
C THR A 97 -5.94 -10.73 -9.09
N MET A 98 -4.97 -10.51 -8.23
CA MET A 98 -4.74 -11.27 -6.99
C MET A 98 -4.33 -10.30 -5.88
N LEU A 99 -4.77 -10.59 -4.67
CA LEU A 99 -4.28 -9.92 -3.46
C LEU A 99 -3.93 -10.99 -2.42
N ASP A 100 -2.67 -11.02 -2.01
CA ASP A 100 -2.19 -11.88 -0.94
C ASP A 100 -1.83 -11.03 0.27
N VAL A 101 -2.56 -11.21 1.35
CA VAL A 101 -2.33 -10.62 2.67
C VAL A 101 -2.07 -11.69 3.72
N SER A 102 -1.73 -12.90 3.30
CA SER A 102 -1.49 -14.02 4.21
C SER A 102 -0.41 -13.71 5.23
N PHE A 103 -0.58 -14.22 6.43
CA PHE A 103 0.33 -14.03 7.55
C PHE A 103 0.51 -12.58 7.98
N CYS A 104 -0.58 -11.79 7.91
CA CYS A 104 -0.68 -10.45 8.49
C CYS A 104 -1.51 -10.48 9.78
N PRO A 105 -0.98 -10.99 10.90
CA PRO A 105 -1.77 -11.33 12.10
C PRO A 105 -2.45 -10.13 12.76
N ASN A 106 -1.99 -8.91 12.50
CA ASN A 106 -2.57 -7.69 13.02
C ASN A 106 -3.54 -6.99 12.06
N LEU A 107 -3.75 -7.57 10.87
CA LEU A 107 -4.62 -6.97 9.86
C LEU A 107 -6.08 -7.00 10.32
N VAL A 108 -6.74 -5.84 10.29
CA VAL A 108 -8.12 -5.65 10.76
C VAL A 108 -9.06 -5.30 9.64
N TYR A 109 -8.58 -4.54 8.66
CA TYR A 109 -9.41 -3.98 7.60
C TYR A 109 -8.74 -4.00 6.24
N ILE A 110 -9.48 -4.46 5.23
CA ILE A 110 -9.08 -4.39 3.81
C ILE A 110 -10.21 -3.73 3.02
N ASN A 111 -9.85 -2.77 2.17
CA ASN A 111 -10.70 -2.28 1.10
C ASN A 111 -10.00 -2.54 -0.25
N CYS A 112 -10.48 -3.56 -0.95
CA CYS A 112 -10.02 -3.94 -2.29
C CYS A 112 -11.13 -3.89 -3.34
N ARG A 113 -12.14 -3.04 -3.13
CA ARG A 113 -13.23 -2.81 -4.09
C ARG A 113 -12.72 -2.32 -5.43
N PHE A 114 -13.51 -2.53 -6.48
CA PHE A 114 -13.20 -2.02 -7.80
C PHE A 114 -11.79 -2.42 -8.27
N ASN A 115 -11.55 -3.72 -8.29
CA ASN A 115 -10.38 -4.35 -8.86
C ASN A 115 -10.82 -5.46 -9.84
N GLN A 116 -9.92 -6.35 -10.18
CA GLN A 116 -10.18 -7.49 -11.07
C GLN A 116 -9.85 -8.80 -10.35
N LEU A 117 -10.07 -8.86 -9.03
CA LEU A 117 -9.64 -9.98 -8.19
C LEU A 117 -10.40 -11.26 -8.53
N ILE A 118 -9.63 -12.30 -8.84
CA ILE A 118 -10.06 -13.69 -8.94
C ILE A 118 -9.49 -14.55 -7.81
N ASP A 119 -8.50 -14.04 -7.07
CA ASP A 119 -7.89 -14.73 -5.92
C ASP A 119 -7.61 -13.72 -4.80
N LEU A 120 -8.10 -14.02 -3.60
CA LEU A 120 -7.85 -13.25 -2.37
C LEU A 120 -7.40 -14.22 -1.28
N ARG A 121 -6.17 -14.05 -0.78
CA ARG A 121 -5.56 -14.92 0.23
C ARG A 121 -5.41 -14.19 1.54
N THR A 122 -5.96 -14.82 2.60
CA THR A 122 -5.98 -14.26 3.97
C THR A 122 -5.55 -15.29 5.01
N ILE A 123 -4.66 -16.22 4.65
CA ILE A 123 -4.25 -17.33 5.52
C ILE A 123 -3.47 -16.78 6.72
N GLY A 124 -3.91 -17.12 7.93
CA GLY A 124 -3.23 -16.73 9.17
C GLY A 124 -3.59 -15.33 9.70
N ASP A 125 -4.58 -14.67 9.11
CA ASP A 125 -5.03 -13.31 9.50
C ASP A 125 -6.13 -13.40 10.56
N ASN A 126 -5.75 -13.76 11.77
CA ASN A 126 -6.72 -14.08 12.85
C ASN A 126 -7.49 -12.87 13.40
N ASN A 127 -7.05 -11.64 13.13
CA ASN A 127 -7.67 -10.40 13.60
C ASN A 127 -8.50 -9.68 12.54
N LEU A 128 -8.58 -10.23 11.33
CA LEU A 128 -9.30 -9.61 10.21
C LEU A 128 -10.79 -9.55 10.51
N ARG A 129 -11.37 -8.35 10.54
CA ARG A 129 -12.76 -8.10 10.91
C ARG A 129 -13.62 -7.67 9.73
N MET A 130 -13.02 -7.03 8.75
CA MET A 130 -13.78 -6.51 7.62
C MET A 130 -12.96 -6.55 6.32
N ILE A 131 -13.58 -7.13 5.30
CA ILE A 131 -13.10 -7.10 3.91
C ILE A 131 -14.18 -6.44 3.06
N ALA A 132 -13.85 -5.35 2.42
CA ALA A 132 -14.66 -4.71 1.42
C ALA A 132 -14.11 -5.08 0.04
N CYS A 133 -14.77 -6.02 -0.67
CA CYS A 133 -14.29 -6.57 -1.93
C CYS A 133 -15.33 -6.51 -3.07
N GLN A 134 -16.36 -5.68 -2.94
CA GLN A 134 -17.38 -5.54 -3.98
C GLN A 134 -16.77 -5.00 -5.30
N TRP A 135 -17.46 -5.29 -6.42
CA TRP A 135 -17.04 -4.87 -7.76
C TRP A 135 -15.66 -5.41 -8.14
N ASN A 136 -15.48 -6.69 -7.94
CA ASN A 136 -14.44 -7.53 -8.52
C ASN A 136 -15.09 -8.53 -9.49
N TYR A 137 -14.33 -9.38 -10.15
CA TYR A 137 -14.85 -10.43 -11.02
C TYR A 137 -15.40 -11.63 -10.23
#